data_3ad89b16e5fdb033f4f62b740a3e3739
#
_entry.id   3ad89b16e5fdb033f4f62b740a3e3739
#
_cell.length_a   1.000
_cell.length_b   1.000
_cell.length_c   1.000
_cell.angle_alpha   90.00
_cell.angle_beta   90.00
_cell.angle_gamma   90.00
#
_symmetry.space_group_name_H-M   'P 1'
#
loop_
_entity.id
_entity.type
_entity.pdbx_description
1 polymer ?
#
loop_
_entity_poly.entity_id
_entity_poly.type
_entity_poly.pdbx_seq_one_letter_code
_entity_poly.pdbx_strand_id
1 'polypeptide(L)'
;MVIDFAENAIDYVPFPEELDIWIVHSGQERQLADSAYAERRASCELAAQRIGPLATASARDIAMLDGELLRRARHVSTECERVRQAAIALQSNDPIHVGQLMIESHASLRDDFDVSTSVLDQLVDQLVALPGVFGARLTGAGFGGCVVALCERGAVADPNAISGRGWIVRPSDGARRVED
;
A
#
# COMPACT_ATOMS: atom_id res chain seq x y z
N MET A 1 9.34 8.62 3.10
CA MET A 1 8.97 9.97 2.67
C MET A 1 7.48 10.01 2.36
N VAL A 2 6.83 11.14 2.60
CA VAL A 2 5.45 11.44 2.19
C VAL A 2 5.54 12.47 1.07
N ILE A 3 4.77 12.26 0.00
CA ILE A 3 4.71 13.16 -1.14
C ILE A 3 3.30 13.71 -1.22
N ASP A 4 3.16 15.02 -1.10
CA ASP A 4 1.91 15.73 -1.37
C ASP A 4 1.96 16.33 -2.78
N PHE A 5 1.20 15.75 -3.69
CA PHE A 5 1.16 16.18 -5.08
C PHE A 5 0.36 17.47 -5.30
N ALA A 6 -0.51 17.85 -4.36
CA ALA A 6 -1.25 19.10 -4.45
C ALA A 6 -0.37 20.30 -4.09
N GLU A 7 0.45 20.16 -3.05
CA GLU A 7 1.35 21.20 -2.56
C GLU A 7 2.77 21.09 -3.14
N ASN A 8 3.06 20.04 -3.92
CA ASN A 8 4.42 19.69 -4.39
C ASN A 8 5.44 19.62 -3.22
N ALA A 9 4.98 19.12 -2.08
CA ALA A 9 5.79 19.00 -0.87
C ALA A 9 6.29 17.57 -0.68
N ILE A 10 7.48 17.45 -0.10
CA ILE A 10 8.08 16.16 0.27
C ILE A 10 8.53 16.25 1.72
N ASP A 11 7.96 15.38 2.55
CA ASP A 11 8.33 15.23 3.96
C ASP A 11 9.09 13.92 4.16
N TYR A 12 10.20 13.99 4.88
CA TYR A 12 10.98 12.82 5.23
C TYR A 12 10.53 12.27 6.59
N VAL A 13 10.08 11.03 6.56
CA VAL A 13 9.69 10.29 7.76
C VAL A 13 10.81 9.31 8.11
N PRO A 14 11.39 9.38 9.31
CA PRO A 14 12.38 8.40 9.73
C PRO A 14 11.77 7.00 9.73
N PHE A 15 12.58 6.02 9.34
CA PHE A 15 12.19 4.62 9.42
C PHE A 15 12.94 3.99 10.59
N PRO A 16 12.24 3.40 11.58
CA PRO A 16 12.87 2.82 12.76
C PRO A 16 13.86 1.70 12.42
N GLU A 17 15.02 1.70 13.07
CA GLU A 17 16.06 0.70 12.82
C GLU A 17 15.66 -0.70 13.25
N GLU A 18 14.70 -0.83 14.14
CA GLU A 18 14.16 -2.08 14.66
C GLU A 18 13.21 -2.79 13.68
N LEU A 19 12.93 -2.16 12.53
CA LEU A 19 12.01 -2.68 11.53
C LEU A 19 12.75 -3.12 10.26
N ASP A 20 12.22 -4.15 9.63
CA ASP A 20 12.56 -4.58 8.29
C ASP A 20 11.32 -4.49 7.38
N ILE A 21 11.56 -4.25 6.10
CA ILE A 21 10.55 -4.36 5.05
C ILE A 21 10.80 -5.66 4.30
N TRP A 22 9.81 -6.55 4.29
CA TRP A 22 9.87 -7.79 3.53
C TRP A 22 9.01 -7.69 2.29
N ILE A 23 9.62 -7.87 1.12
CA ILE A 23 8.92 -7.92 -0.17
C ILE A 23 8.85 -9.39 -0.58
N VAL A 24 7.65 -9.88 -0.89
CA VAL A 24 7.41 -11.27 -1.29
C VAL A 24 6.67 -11.28 -2.62
N HIS A 25 7.23 -11.96 -3.62
CA HIS A 25 6.58 -12.13 -4.92
C HIS A 25 5.53 -13.23 -4.83
N SER A 26 4.32 -12.96 -5.31
CA SER A 26 3.18 -13.90 -5.22
C SER A 26 3.29 -15.14 -6.13
N GLY A 27 4.29 -15.19 -7.01
CA GLY A 27 4.34 -16.19 -8.09
C GLY A 27 3.45 -15.89 -9.28
N GLN A 28 2.52 -14.94 -9.14
CA GLN A 28 1.61 -14.51 -10.20
C GLN A 28 2.20 -13.31 -10.95
N GLU A 29 2.45 -13.48 -12.25
CA GLU A 29 2.81 -12.37 -13.11
C GLU A 29 1.59 -11.48 -13.37
N ARG A 30 1.84 -10.18 -13.51
CA ARG A 30 0.78 -9.21 -13.83
C ARG A 30 0.26 -9.47 -15.24
N GLN A 31 -1.01 -9.84 -15.36
CA GLN A 31 -1.70 -9.97 -16.63
C GLN A 31 -2.66 -8.79 -16.80
N LEU A 32 -2.65 -8.15 -17.97
CA LEU A 32 -3.58 -7.07 -18.36
C LEU A 32 -3.58 -5.83 -17.43
N ALA A 33 -2.51 -5.60 -16.66
CA ALA A 33 -2.44 -4.50 -15.70
C ALA A 33 -2.67 -3.12 -16.33
N ASP A 34 -2.26 -2.92 -17.57
CA ASP A 34 -2.35 -1.60 -18.23
C ASP A 34 -3.81 -1.18 -18.50
N SER A 35 -4.67 -2.10 -19.01
CA SER A 35 -6.08 -1.80 -19.27
C SER A 35 -6.88 -1.62 -17.97
N ALA A 36 -6.70 -2.54 -17.01
CA ALA A 36 -7.39 -2.49 -15.74
C ALA A 36 -6.96 -1.25 -14.90
N TYR A 37 -5.69 -0.89 -14.94
CA TYR A 37 -5.22 0.35 -14.31
C TYR A 37 -5.83 1.59 -14.95
N ALA A 38 -5.90 1.64 -16.28
CA ALA A 38 -6.55 2.74 -17.00
C ALA A 38 -8.04 2.87 -16.63
N GLU A 39 -8.76 1.76 -16.48
CA GLU A 39 -10.16 1.75 -16.02
C GLU A 39 -10.29 2.33 -14.59
N ARG A 40 -9.42 1.92 -13.65
CA ARG A 40 -9.42 2.45 -12.27
C ARG A 40 -9.17 3.96 -12.25
N ARG A 41 -8.21 4.42 -13.06
CA ARG A 41 -7.92 5.83 -13.22
C ARG A 41 -9.11 6.59 -13.79
N ALA A 42 -9.73 6.10 -14.86
CA ALA A 42 -10.91 6.72 -15.47
C ALA A 42 -12.09 6.83 -14.48
N SER A 43 -12.34 5.78 -13.68
CA SER A 43 -13.38 5.79 -12.65
C SER A 43 -13.09 6.84 -11.57
N CYS A 44 -11.84 7.00 -11.15
CA CYS A 44 -11.44 8.04 -10.20
C CYS A 44 -11.61 9.46 -10.80
N GLU A 45 -11.24 9.65 -12.06
CA GLU A 45 -11.41 10.92 -12.77
C GLU A 45 -12.90 11.31 -12.90
N LEU A 46 -13.77 10.34 -13.22
CA LEU A 46 -15.22 10.55 -13.26
C LEU A 46 -15.80 10.88 -11.87
N ALA A 47 -15.35 10.20 -10.83
CA ALA A 47 -15.75 10.51 -9.46
C ALA A 47 -15.33 11.94 -9.08
N ALA A 48 -14.07 12.30 -9.37
CA ALA A 48 -13.56 13.64 -9.09
C ALA A 48 -14.28 14.74 -9.86
N GLN A 49 -14.75 14.49 -11.08
CA GLN A 49 -15.59 15.43 -11.83
C GLN A 49 -16.94 15.71 -11.15
N ARG A 50 -17.47 14.75 -10.38
CA ARG A 50 -18.75 14.90 -9.68
C ARG A 50 -18.65 15.57 -8.33
N ILE A 51 -17.60 15.25 -7.55
CA ILE A 51 -17.50 15.66 -6.14
C ILE A 51 -16.25 16.46 -5.80
N GLY A 52 -15.39 16.76 -6.78
CA GLY A 52 -14.12 17.45 -6.56
C GLY A 52 -12.97 16.50 -6.23
N PRO A 53 -11.79 17.00 -5.80
CA PRO A 53 -10.60 16.22 -5.57
C PRO A 53 -10.81 15.12 -4.53
N LEU A 54 -10.59 13.85 -4.90
CA LEU A 54 -10.89 12.70 -4.04
C LEU A 54 -10.04 12.65 -2.76
N ALA A 55 -8.81 13.17 -2.82
CA ALA A 55 -7.89 13.17 -1.67
C ALA A 55 -8.38 14.03 -0.49
N THR A 56 -9.29 14.99 -0.76
CA THR A 56 -9.87 15.91 0.24
C THR A 56 -11.38 15.77 0.36
N ALA A 57 -11.99 14.83 -0.38
CA ALA A 57 -13.42 14.60 -0.37
C ALA A 57 -13.89 14.13 1.01
N SER A 58 -14.96 14.76 1.53
CA SER A 58 -15.57 14.35 2.78
C SER A 58 -16.41 13.07 2.60
N ALA A 59 -16.71 12.38 3.71
CA ALA A 59 -17.61 11.23 3.69
C ALA A 59 -18.99 11.57 3.10
N ARG A 60 -19.45 12.83 3.29
CA ARG A 60 -20.72 13.33 2.72
C ARG A 60 -20.64 13.44 1.20
N ASP A 61 -19.53 13.96 0.67
CA ASP A 61 -19.34 14.09 -0.78
C ASP A 61 -19.26 12.72 -1.43
N ILE A 62 -18.52 11.79 -0.81
CA ILE A 62 -18.41 10.40 -1.28
C ILE A 62 -19.78 9.71 -1.29
N ALA A 63 -20.62 9.94 -0.29
CA ALA A 63 -21.98 9.40 -0.21
C ALA A 63 -22.93 9.91 -1.31
N MET A 64 -22.55 10.94 -2.07
CA MET A 64 -23.31 11.38 -3.26
C MET A 64 -23.04 10.52 -4.49
N LEU A 65 -22.03 9.65 -4.45
CA LEU A 65 -21.70 8.70 -5.49
C LEU A 65 -22.37 7.35 -5.21
N ASP A 66 -22.45 6.53 -6.24
CA ASP A 66 -22.97 5.18 -6.15
C ASP A 66 -22.06 4.15 -6.85
N GLY A 67 -22.34 2.88 -6.66
CA GLY A 67 -21.72 1.78 -7.36
C GLY A 67 -20.19 1.80 -7.32
N GLU A 68 -19.60 1.71 -8.49
CA GLU A 68 -18.14 1.67 -8.63
C GLU A 68 -17.50 3.00 -8.25
N LEU A 69 -18.06 4.13 -8.67
CA LEU A 69 -17.48 5.45 -8.39
C LEU A 69 -17.37 5.71 -6.89
N LEU A 70 -18.39 5.31 -6.12
CA LEU A 70 -18.39 5.41 -4.66
C LEU A 70 -17.23 4.60 -4.07
N ARG A 71 -17.04 3.34 -4.50
CA ARG A 71 -15.95 2.50 -3.99
C ARG A 71 -14.58 3.09 -4.31
N ARG A 72 -14.34 3.51 -5.56
CA ARG A 72 -13.04 4.12 -5.97
C ARG A 72 -12.75 5.41 -5.20
N ALA A 73 -13.75 6.31 -5.07
CA ALA A 73 -13.61 7.54 -4.32
C ALA A 73 -13.31 7.28 -2.83
N ARG A 74 -14.01 6.32 -2.21
CA ARG A 74 -13.77 5.90 -0.84
C ARG A 74 -12.36 5.39 -0.65
N HIS A 75 -11.88 4.49 -1.54
CA HIS A 75 -10.51 4.01 -1.49
C HIS A 75 -9.51 5.17 -1.50
N VAL A 76 -9.59 6.08 -2.49
CA VAL A 76 -8.62 7.17 -2.62
C VAL A 76 -8.62 8.06 -1.39
N SER A 77 -9.79 8.50 -0.92
CA SER A 77 -9.91 9.38 0.25
C SER A 77 -9.35 8.71 1.52
N THR A 78 -9.76 7.46 1.79
CA THR A 78 -9.31 6.75 2.99
C THR A 78 -7.83 6.34 2.90
N GLU A 79 -7.30 6.08 1.70
CA GLU A 79 -5.88 5.78 1.53
C GLU A 79 -5.00 7.01 1.79
N CYS A 80 -5.41 8.20 1.34
CA CYS A 80 -4.72 9.44 1.68
C CYS A 80 -4.66 9.67 3.20
N GLU A 81 -5.74 9.35 3.92
CA GLU A 81 -5.74 9.45 5.38
C GLU A 81 -4.85 8.39 6.03
N ARG A 82 -4.89 7.13 5.56
CA ARG A 82 -3.99 6.08 6.04
C ARG A 82 -2.51 6.44 5.86
N VAL A 83 -2.15 7.08 4.75
CA VAL A 83 -0.77 7.56 4.53
C VAL A 83 -0.35 8.58 5.59
N ARG A 84 -1.22 9.55 5.93
CA ARG A 84 -0.93 10.55 6.98
C ARG A 84 -0.78 9.88 8.35
N GLN A 85 -1.68 8.97 8.69
CA GLN A 85 -1.63 8.23 9.96
C GLN A 85 -0.39 7.33 10.05
N ALA A 86 -0.01 6.66 8.95
CA ALA A 86 1.20 5.84 8.91
C ALA A 86 2.47 6.69 9.11
N ALA A 87 2.52 7.90 8.55
CA ALA A 87 3.64 8.81 8.78
C ALA A 87 3.76 9.21 10.27
N ILE A 88 2.64 9.52 10.92
CA ILE A 88 2.59 9.85 12.35
C ILE A 88 2.99 8.63 13.20
N ALA A 89 2.46 7.46 12.87
CA ALA A 89 2.78 6.22 13.60
C ALA A 89 4.26 5.85 13.48
N LEU A 90 4.87 6.01 12.30
CA LEU A 90 6.32 5.81 12.11
C LEU A 90 7.15 6.81 12.94
N GLN A 91 6.77 8.09 12.96
CA GLN A 91 7.44 9.11 13.77
C GLN A 91 7.34 8.83 15.29
N SER A 92 6.24 8.20 15.70
CA SER A 92 5.98 7.83 17.10
C SER A 92 6.54 6.45 17.47
N ASN A 93 7.22 5.77 16.53
CA ASN A 93 7.72 4.40 16.69
C ASN A 93 6.62 3.40 17.08
N ASP A 94 5.45 3.49 16.43
CA ASP A 94 4.31 2.60 16.63
C ASP A 94 4.13 1.65 15.42
N PRO A 95 4.94 0.57 15.32
CA PRO A 95 4.86 -0.37 14.21
C PRO A 95 3.56 -1.18 14.20
N ILE A 96 2.91 -1.36 15.34
CA ILE A 96 1.64 -2.08 15.43
C ILE A 96 0.57 -1.30 14.68
N HIS A 97 0.49 0.01 14.91
CA HIS A 97 -0.47 0.86 14.20
C HIS A 97 -0.16 0.96 12.70
N VAL A 98 1.12 1.07 12.31
CA VAL A 98 1.50 1.01 10.88
C VAL A 98 1.06 -0.30 10.24
N GLY A 99 1.29 -1.43 10.92
CA GLY A 99 0.85 -2.75 10.45
C GLY A 99 -0.66 -2.83 10.26
N GLN A 100 -1.44 -2.32 11.22
CA GLN A 100 -2.89 -2.24 11.12
C GLN A 100 -3.36 -1.43 9.90
N LEU A 101 -2.75 -0.25 9.67
CA LEU A 101 -3.04 0.59 8.50
C LEU A 101 -2.70 -0.12 7.18
N MET A 102 -1.64 -0.94 7.16
CA MET A 102 -1.30 -1.75 5.97
C MET A 102 -2.37 -2.80 5.69
N ILE A 103 -2.88 -3.50 6.70
CA ILE A 103 -3.95 -4.49 6.56
C ILE A 103 -5.23 -3.82 6.06
N GLU A 104 -5.62 -2.68 6.63
CA GLU A 104 -6.78 -1.90 6.19
C GLU A 104 -6.63 -1.39 4.75
N SER A 105 -5.42 -0.95 4.39
CA SER A 105 -5.09 -0.58 3.02
C SER A 105 -5.27 -1.74 2.05
N HIS A 106 -4.80 -2.96 2.42
CA HIS A 106 -5.00 -4.14 1.60
C HIS A 106 -6.48 -4.49 1.42
N ALA A 107 -7.26 -4.45 2.49
CA ALA A 107 -8.71 -4.65 2.42
C ALA A 107 -9.38 -3.64 1.47
N SER A 108 -9.01 -2.36 1.55
CA SER A 108 -9.53 -1.32 0.65
C SER A 108 -9.08 -1.52 -0.81
N LEU A 109 -7.84 -1.98 -1.05
CA LEU A 109 -7.35 -2.32 -2.38
C LEU A 109 -8.11 -3.51 -2.98
N ARG A 110 -8.52 -4.48 -2.16
CA ARG A 110 -9.32 -5.63 -2.57
C ARG A 110 -10.78 -5.24 -2.82
N ASP A 111 -11.43 -4.61 -1.84
CA ASP A 111 -12.88 -4.47 -1.79
C ASP A 111 -13.38 -3.20 -2.49
N ASP A 112 -12.64 -2.10 -2.37
CA ASP A 112 -13.01 -0.80 -2.92
C ASP A 112 -12.30 -0.49 -4.24
N PHE A 113 -11.00 -0.78 -4.35
CA PHE A 113 -10.24 -0.49 -5.57
C PHE A 113 -10.23 -1.66 -6.55
N ASP A 114 -10.45 -2.89 -6.06
CA ASP A 114 -10.62 -4.11 -6.85
C ASP A 114 -9.41 -4.37 -7.75
N VAL A 115 -8.24 -4.36 -7.12
CA VAL A 115 -6.93 -4.63 -7.78
C VAL A 115 -6.19 -5.81 -7.15
N SER A 116 -6.77 -6.45 -6.12
CA SER A 116 -6.20 -7.66 -5.54
C SER A 116 -6.64 -8.91 -6.30
N THR A 117 -5.97 -10.00 -6.01
CA THR A 117 -6.31 -11.34 -6.50
C THR A 117 -6.33 -12.29 -5.31
N SER A 118 -7.04 -13.43 -5.44
CA SER A 118 -7.06 -14.44 -4.38
C SER A 118 -5.66 -14.93 -3.98
N VAL A 119 -4.70 -14.91 -4.90
CA VAL A 119 -3.30 -15.28 -4.62
C VAL A 119 -2.62 -14.22 -3.74
N LEU A 120 -2.86 -12.94 -4.04
CA LEU A 120 -2.34 -11.85 -3.21
C LEU A 120 -2.99 -11.81 -1.83
N ASP A 121 -4.31 -12.04 -1.75
CA ASP A 121 -5.04 -12.06 -0.49
C ASP A 121 -4.52 -13.19 0.41
N GLN A 122 -4.38 -14.41 -0.12
CA GLN A 122 -3.82 -15.55 0.61
C GLN A 122 -2.38 -15.29 1.07
N LEU A 123 -1.56 -14.64 0.24
CA LEU A 123 -0.19 -14.29 0.60
C LEU A 123 -0.15 -13.27 1.75
N VAL A 124 -1.01 -12.25 1.73
CA VAL A 124 -1.14 -11.28 2.82
C VAL A 124 -1.56 -11.99 4.11
N ASP A 125 -2.58 -12.86 4.06
CA ASP A 125 -3.06 -13.61 5.22
C ASP A 125 -1.94 -14.50 5.81
N GLN A 126 -1.17 -15.18 4.96
CA GLN A 126 -0.04 -16.00 5.40
C GLN A 126 1.05 -15.16 6.08
N LEU A 127 1.39 -14.00 5.53
CA LEU A 127 2.43 -13.14 6.08
C LEU A 127 2.02 -12.53 7.42
N VAL A 128 0.79 -12.04 7.54
CA VAL A 128 0.26 -11.44 8.77
C VAL A 128 0.16 -12.46 9.92
N ALA A 129 -0.02 -13.74 9.61
CA ALA A 129 -0.05 -14.81 10.61
C ALA A 129 1.33 -15.18 11.19
N LEU A 130 2.43 -14.67 10.64
CA LEU A 130 3.78 -14.99 11.09
C LEU A 130 4.18 -14.14 12.31
N PRO A 131 4.88 -14.73 13.29
CA PRO A 131 5.44 -13.98 14.41
C PRO A 131 6.41 -12.87 13.92
N GLY A 132 6.32 -11.70 14.51
CA GLY A 132 7.16 -10.56 14.17
C GLY A 132 6.75 -9.81 12.90
N VAL A 133 5.65 -10.18 12.25
CA VAL A 133 5.03 -9.41 11.17
C VAL A 133 3.92 -8.53 11.74
N PHE A 134 4.03 -7.22 11.57
CA PHE A 134 3.05 -6.26 12.06
C PHE A 134 1.87 -6.08 11.12
N GLY A 135 2.11 -6.18 9.81
CA GLY A 135 1.08 -6.08 8.78
C GLY A 135 1.65 -6.25 7.38
N ALA A 136 0.76 -6.46 6.41
CA ALA A 136 1.13 -6.64 5.01
C ALA A 136 0.05 -6.11 4.07
N ARG A 137 0.46 -5.77 2.86
CA ARG A 137 -0.42 -5.35 1.76
C ARG A 137 0.19 -5.64 0.41
N LEU A 138 -0.65 -5.72 -0.63
CA LEU A 138 -0.14 -5.73 -1.99
C LEU A 138 0.60 -4.41 -2.32
N THR A 139 1.56 -4.47 -3.23
CA THR A 139 2.29 -3.28 -3.69
C THR A 139 2.33 -3.20 -5.22
N GLY A 140 2.36 -1.95 -5.73
CA GLY A 140 2.28 -1.62 -7.14
C GLY A 140 0.83 -1.61 -7.65
N ALA A 141 0.64 -1.89 -8.94
CA ALA A 141 -0.66 -1.76 -9.61
C ALA A 141 -1.69 -2.85 -9.23
N GLY A 142 -1.26 -3.89 -8.50
CA GLY A 142 -2.11 -5.06 -8.24
C GLY A 142 -2.13 -6.06 -9.39
N PHE A 143 -3.17 -6.89 -9.46
CA PHE A 143 -3.38 -7.95 -10.46
C PHE A 143 -2.26 -9.01 -10.50
N GLY A 144 -1.56 -9.21 -9.40
CA GLY A 144 -0.37 -10.03 -9.22
C GLY A 144 0.84 -9.22 -8.72
N GLY A 145 2.03 -9.77 -8.85
CA GLY A 145 3.28 -9.15 -8.43
C GLY A 145 3.58 -9.40 -6.95
N CYS A 146 3.86 -8.36 -6.16
CA CYS A 146 4.41 -8.51 -4.82
C CYS A 146 3.45 -8.02 -3.71
N VAL A 147 3.67 -8.58 -2.53
CA VAL A 147 3.19 -8.08 -1.24
C VAL A 147 4.37 -7.47 -0.50
N VAL A 148 4.12 -6.38 0.22
CA VAL A 148 5.06 -5.78 1.17
C VAL A 148 4.54 -6.03 2.58
N ALA A 149 5.43 -6.49 3.47
CA ALA A 149 5.16 -6.67 4.89
C ALA A 149 6.10 -5.82 5.74
N LEU A 150 5.60 -5.30 6.84
CA LEU A 150 6.38 -4.65 7.89
C LEU A 150 6.68 -5.68 8.98
N CYS A 151 7.96 -5.84 9.30
CA CYS A 151 8.41 -6.87 10.23
C CYS A 151 9.30 -6.28 11.33
N GLU A 152 9.33 -6.92 12.47
CA GLU A 152 10.40 -6.76 13.44
C GLU A 152 11.74 -7.16 12.81
N ARG A 153 12.79 -6.41 13.10
CA ARG A 153 14.12 -6.65 12.53
C ARG A 153 14.63 -8.05 12.86
N GLY A 154 14.99 -8.80 11.82
CA GLY A 154 15.50 -10.15 11.95
C GLY A 154 14.44 -11.23 12.21
N ALA A 155 13.14 -10.87 12.22
CA ALA A 155 12.07 -11.87 12.37
C ALA A 155 12.00 -12.85 11.19
N VAL A 156 12.45 -12.43 10.00
CA VAL A 156 12.44 -13.25 8.78
C VAL A 156 13.82 -13.87 8.57
N ALA A 157 13.97 -15.14 8.90
CA ALA A 157 15.22 -15.86 8.75
C ALA A 157 15.56 -16.21 7.29
N ASP A 158 14.55 -16.59 6.51
CA ASP A 158 14.69 -16.86 5.07
C ASP A 158 13.61 -16.07 4.29
N PRO A 159 13.99 -15.02 3.56
CA PRO A 159 13.04 -14.25 2.78
C PRO A 159 12.31 -15.04 1.69
N ASN A 160 12.85 -16.18 1.27
CA ASN A 160 12.28 -17.00 0.21
C ASN A 160 11.32 -18.09 0.71
N ALA A 161 11.19 -18.27 2.04
CA ALA A 161 10.49 -19.43 2.64
C ALA A 161 9.02 -19.55 2.19
N ILE A 162 8.33 -18.46 1.88
CA ILE A 162 6.90 -18.47 1.57
C ILE A 162 6.63 -18.77 0.10
N SER A 163 7.34 -18.11 -0.82
CA SER A 163 7.03 -18.19 -2.26
C SER A 163 8.25 -18.52 -3.15
N GLY A 164 9.41 -18.76 -2.54
CA GLY A 164 10.67 -18.96 -3.26
C GLY A 164 11.29 -17.68 -3.82
N ARG A 165 10.62 -16.51 -3.69
CA ARG A 165 11.11 -15.20 -4.15
C ARG A 165 10.72 -14.09 -3.19
N GLY A 166 11.67 -13.68 -2.34
CA GLY A 166 11.47 -12.61 -1.38
C GLY A 166 12.77 -11.86 -1.08
N TRP A 167 12.63 -10.64 -0.55
CA TRP A 167 13.78 -9.76 -0.26
C TRP A 167 13.51 -8.98 1.01
N ILE A 168 14.48 -8.91 1.91
CA ILE A 168 14.50 -7.91 2.97
C ILE A 168 15.15 -6.66 2.41
N VAL A 169 14.44 -5.53 2.52
CA VAL A 169 14.90 -4.22 2.05
C VAL A 169 14.83 -3.19 3.16
N ARG A 170 15.66 -2.18 3.05
CA ARG A 170 15.70 -1.04 3.98
C ARG A 170 15.77 0.27 3.22
N PRO A 171 15.30 1.37 3.80
CA PRO A 171 15.54 2.70 3.25
C PRO A 171 17.03 2.97 3.06
N SER A 172 17.36 3.73 2.03
CA SER A 172 18.72 4.19 1.72
C SER A 172 18.72 5.69 1.45
N ASP A 173 19.92 6.27 1.35
CA ASP A 173 20.11 7.72 1.13
C ASP A 173 19.61 8.26 -0.22
N GLY A 174 18.85 7.46 -0.96
CA GLY A 174 18.33 7.84 -2.26
C GLY A 174 19.30 7.60 -3.42
N ALA A 175 18.93 8.11 -4.59
CA ALA A 175 19.74 7.94 -5.80
C ALA A 175 21.04 8.74 -5.71
N ARG A 176 22.16 8.09 -5.96
CA ARG A 176 23.50 8.71 -6.02
C ARG A 176 24.30 8.17 -7.19
N ARG A 177 25.23 8.96 -7.68
CA ARG A 177 26.22 8.49 -8.65
C ARG A 177 27.20 7.55 -7.94
N VAL A 178 27.36 6.36 -8.47
CA VAL A 178 28.43 5.44 -8.03
C VAL A 178 29.67 5.88 -8.77
N GLU A 179 30.70 6.31 -8.03
CA GLU A 179 32.03 6.53 -8.60
C GLU A 179 32.74 5.18 -8.60
N ASP A 180 33.28 4.79 -9.77
CA ASP A 180 34.05 3.55 -9.98
C ASP A 180 35.39 3.60 -9.25
#